data_14c5d9eef4876afcb7a29f6379e461c6
#
_entry.id   14c5d9eef4876afcb7a29f6379e461c6
#
_cell.length_a   1.000
_cell.length_b   1.000
_cell.length_c   1.000
_cell.angle_alpha   90.00
_cell.angle_beta   90.00
_cell.angle_gamma   90.00
#
_symmetry.space_group_name_H-M   'P 1'
#
loop_
_entity.id
_entity.type
_entity.pdbx_description
1 polymer ?
#
loop_
_entity_poly.entity_id
_entity_poly.type
_entity_poly.pdbx_seq_one_letter_code
_entity_poly.pdbx_strand_id
1 'polypeptide(L)'
;MSNASQMSNEPYRELGELRGSELNVNSGNVSRCSRNFGNCIERSLELSSVVVIPDDTFTVVQAINALGFGKFQVKLSLFTGLCWMVDSMEITILSILSPSLHCDWGITRYQQALTTTVVFLGMMLSSTFWSNLSDRYGSKQSLTLCAILLLYYALLSAFAPNFLWILLLRGLVGFAIGCVPQSVTLYAEFLPAKQRAKCVILLDCFWALGACFEVAIALVIMPTFGWRWLLILSTIPLLVFAIITPWLPESTVFDITSGRMDKAVSTLERVARENKKPLPPGRLVMDRFYQINHGKLKDVLSKEMCRTSTLLWLVWMSTAFCYYGVVLMTTELFHTSSEQCSLWENKKEDTCQLDCRLERSDYIDLLWTTLAEFPGIFSTIFAIEKIGRRKTMAFQLIMFAMLICFLGRACLLNRAALTLAIFLARGLIAGVFQAAYVYTPEVYPTHLRSIGVSTCSAMARIGAMVTPYIAQVFLQWSITGAMAIYAATALCAAIATLALPVETKNHTSNDTTQETYLTYVYLLFCNTLDSDKVPKCTNVQD
;
A
#
# COMPACT_ATOMS: atom_id res chain seq x y z
N MET A 1 45.45 -5.61 37.23
CA MET A 1 46.71 -5.51 36.50
C MET A 1 46.32 -5.41 35.05
N SER A 2 46.21 -4.23 34.57
CA SER A 2 47.06 -3.38 33.73
C SER A 2 47.27 -4.06 32.38
N ASN A 3 46.81 -3.55 31.26
CA ASN A 3 47.06 -2.24 30.67
C ASN A 3 45.95 -1.88 29.66
N ALA A 4 45.38 -0.72 29.86
CA ALA A 4 44.78 0.09 28.82
C ALA A 4 45.94 0.84 28.15
N SER A 5 45.90 1.03 26.85
CA SER A 5 46.40 2.25 26.24
C SER A 5 46.15 2.30 24.73
N GLN A 6 45.44 3.35 24.35
CA GLN A 6 45.78 4.23 23.23
C GLN A 6 45.73 3.64 21.82
N MET A 7 44.62 3.95 21.15
CA MET A 7 44.69 4.33 19.75
C MET A 7 43.91 5.64 19.55
N SER A 8 44.69 6.61 19.24
CA SER A 8 44.57 8.03 19.04
C SER A 8 43.40 8.48 18.16
N ASN A 9 42.68 9.49 18.70
CA ASN A 9 41.96 10.49 17.96
C ASN A 9 42.92 11.37 17.15
N GLU A 10 42.79 11.35 15.86
CA GLU A 10 43.07 12.45 14.94
C GLU A 10 42.55 12.03 13.56
N PRO A 11 41.68 12.76 12.96
CA PRO A 11 41.99 13.95 12.17
C PRO A 11 40.83 15.02 12.18
N TYR A 12 40.75 15.82 13.21
CA TYR A 12 39.86 16.99 13.25
C TYR A 12 40.60 18.27 13.65
N ARG A 13 41.85 18.41 13.28
CA ARG A 13 42.69 19.55 13.69
C ARG A 13 43.18 20.47 12.58
N GLU A 14 42.72 20.28 11.33
CA GLU A 14 43.16 21.16 10.22
C GLU A 14 42.07 22.10 9.63
N LEU A 15 40.89 22.21 10.25
CA LEU A 15 39.87 23.14 9.81
C LEU A 15 39.64 24.33 10.76
N GLY A 16 40.55 24.56 11.71
CA GLY A 16 40.47 25.60 12.75
C GLY A 16 41.28 26.87 12.49
N GLU A 17 42.16 26.93 11.51
CA GLU A 17 43.12 28.03 11.36
C GLU A 17 42.89 28.98 10.14
N LEU A 18 41.79 28.91 9.46
CA LEU A 18 41.43 29.86 8.39
C LEU A 18 40.32 30.86 8.77
N ARG A 19 40.12 31.09 10.07
CA ARG A 19 39.13 32.06 10.57
C ARG A 19 39.81 33.11 11.43
N GLY A 20 40.61 33.98 10.79
CA GLY A 20 41.29 35.03 11.53
C GLY A 20 42.16 35.96 10.69
N SER A 21 41.69 36.46 9.54
CA SER A 21 42.30 37.65 8.94
C SER A 21 41.18 38.66 8.70
N GLU A 22 41.01 39.55 9.69
CA GLU A 22 40.23 40.77 9.57
C GLU A 22 40.79 41.64 8.44
N LEU A 23 40.02 41.81 7.37
CA LEU A 23 40.27 42.79 6.34
C LEU A 23 39.83 44.18 6.87
N ASN A 24 40.83 44.90 7.35
CA ASN A 24 40.73 46.31 7.71
C ASN A 24 40.53 47.14 6.42
N VAL A 25 39.27 47.47 6.13
CA VAL A 25 38.93 48.34 4.98
C VAL A 25 39.04 49.78 5.43
N ASN A 26 40.16 50.39 5.07
CA ASN A 26 40.42 51.82 5.26
C ASN A 26 39.51 52.63 4.32
N SER A 27 38.68 53.50 4.93
CA SER A 27 37.71 54.42 4.31
C SER A 27 38.39 55.56 3.58
N GLY A 28 38.89 55.32 2.40
CA GLY A 28 39.56 56.40 1.69
C GLY A 28 39.83 56.17 0.20
N ASN A 29 38.85 55.71 -0.58
CA ASN A 29 38.94 55.79 -2.05
C ASN A 29 37.62 55.39 -2.74
N VAL A 30 36.56 56.12 -2.53
CA VAL A 30 35.25 55.93 -3.22
C VAL A 30 35.14 56.75 -4.51
N SER A 31 36.16 57.46 -4.94
CA SER A 31 36.04 58.39 -6.08
C SER A 31 36.83 58.00 -7.36
N ARG A 32 37.28 56.77 -7.54
CA ARG A 32 37.99 56.34 -8.74
C ARG A 32 37.50 55.06 -9.45
N CYS A 33 36.29 54.63 -9.19
CA CYS A 33 35.77 53.37 -9.74
C CYS A 33 34.75 53.58 -10.88
N SER A 34 34.75 54.73 -11.57
CA SER A 34 33.80 55.03 -12.63
C SER A 34 34.36 54.86 -14.04
N ARG A 35 35.57 54.33 -14.25
CA ARG A 35 36.15 54.14 -15.61
C ARG A 35 36.61 52.72 -15.96
N ASN A 36 36.39 51.72 -15.12
CA ASN A 36 36.78 50.34 -15.41
C ASN A 36 35.68 49.31 -15.11
N PHE A 37 34.42 49.65 -15.41
CA PHE A 37 33.31 48.71 -15.27
C PHE A 37 33.43 47.47 -16.16
N GLY A 38 34.05 47.62 -17.34
CA GLY A 38 34.30 46.48 -18.28
C GLY A 38 35.30 45.45 -17.70
N ASN A 39 36.41 45.93 -17.13
CA ASN A 39 37.45 45.02 -16.60
C ASN A 39 37.11 44.37 -15.26
N CYS A 40 36.14 44.91 -14.49
CA CYS A 40 35.63 44.24 -13.31
C CYS A 40 34.64 43.11 -13.64
N ILE A 41 33.87 43.27 -14.71
CA ILE A 41 32.96 42.20 -15.21
C ILE A 41 33.77 41.06 -15.85
N GLU A 42 34.80 41.35 -16.61
CA GLU A 42 35.69 40.29 -17.16
C GLU A 42 36.45 39.55 -16.06
N ARG A 43 36.97 40.24 -15.01
CA ARG A 43 37.59 39.58 -13.85
C ARG A 43 36.63 38.80 -12.99
N SER A 44 35.40 39.24 -12.81
CA SER A 44 34.37 38.47 -12.13
C SER A 44 33.88 37.30 -12.94
N LEU A 45 33.91 37.40 -14.29
CA LEU A 45 33.64 36.28 -15.19
C LEU A 45 34.82 35.28 -15.25
N GLU A 46 36.07 35.74 -15.15
CA GLU A 46 37.24 34.85 -15.02
C GLU A 46 37.35 34.18 -13.67
N LEU A 47 36.91 34.83 -12.56
CA LEU A 47 36.79 34.16 -11.26
C LEU A 47 35.57 33.22 -11.16
N SER A 48 34.57 33.38 -12.02
CA SER A 48 33.45 32.43 -12.12
C SER A 48 33.77 31.25 -13.05
N SER A 49 34.90 31.26 -13.72
CA SER A 49 35.44 30.15 -14.55
C SER A 49 36.41 29.24 -13.79
N VAL A 50 36.53 29.32 -12.47
CA VAL A 50 36.82 28.12 -11.68
C VAL A 50 35.58 27.25 -11.79
N VAL A 51 35.50 26.49 -12.88
CA VAL A 51 34.65 25.34 -13.01
C VAL A 51 35.04 24.45 -11.84
N VAL A 52 34.33 24.61 -10.71
CA VAL A 52 34.13 23.55 -9.76
C VAL A 52 33.43 22.50 -10.64
N ILE A 53 34.21 21.56 -11.17
CA ILE A 53 33.65 20.32 -11.74
C ILE A 53 32.80 19.81 -10.60
N PRO A 54 31.46 19.85 -10.67
CA PRO A 54 30.66 19.24 -9.64
C PRO A 54 31.18 17.82 -9.61
N ASP A 55 31.62 17.30 -8.45
CA ASP A 55 31.84 15.89 -8.29
C ASP A 55 30.59 15.25 -8.86
N ASP A 56 30.70 14.53 -9.98
CA ASP A 56 29.57 13.90 -10.63
C ASP A 56 28.95 12.95 -9.61
N THR A 57 27.91 13.39 -8.96
CA THR A 57 27.21 12.64 -7.91
C THR A 57 25.78 12.38 -8.37
N PHE A 58 25.29 11.19 -8.11
CA PHE A 58 23.92 10.82 -8.41
C PHE A 58 23.24 10.16 -7.22
N THR A 59 21.93 10.36 -7.10
CA THR A 59 21.10 9.70 -6.09
C THR A 59 20.49 8.41 -6.65
N VAL A 60 19.98 7.53 -5.76
CA VAL A 60 19.27 6.30 -6.15
C VAL A 60 18.11 6.61 -7.11
N VAL A 61 17.33 7.66 -6.80
CA VAL A 61 16.17 8.05 -7.63
C VAL A 61 16.61 8.46 -9.04
N GLN A 62 17.71 9.22 -9.16
CA GLN A 62 18.26 9.62 -10.44
C GLN A 62 18.78 8.41 -11.22
N ALA A 63 19.48 7.48 -10.56
CA ALA A 63 19.96 6.25 -11.17
C ALA A 63 18.81 5.40 -11.71
N ILE A 64 17.76 5.15 -10.90
CA ILE A 64 16.60 4.35 -11.32
C ILE A 64 15.84 5.02 -12.46
N ASN A 65 15.66 6.35 -12.44
CA ASN A 65 15.02 7.09 -13.53
C ASN A 65 15.84 7.01 -14.84
N ALA A 66 17.17 7.06 -14.77
CA ALA A 66 18.06 6.92 -15.92
C ALA A 66 18.04 5.49 -16.49
N LEU A 67 18.07 4.48 -15.63
CA LEU A 67 17.98 3.07 -15.99
C LEU A 67 16.60 2.70 -16.56
N GLY A 68 15.55 3.42 -16.17
CA GLY A 68 14.20 3.26 -16.67
C GLY A 68 13.58 1.89 -16.37
N PHE A 69 12.45 1.61 -17.04
CA PHE A 69 11.76 0.32 -16.94
C PHE A 69 12.38 -0.71 -17.90
N GLY A 70 12.65 -1.92 -17.43
CA GLY A 70 13.25 -2.98 -18.23
C GLY A 70 13.02 -4.38 -17.65
N LYS A 71 13.85 -5.34 -18.06
CA LYS A 71 13.72 -6.75 -17.66
C LYS A 71 13.84 -6.98 -16.16
N PHE A 72 14.67 -6.17 -15.48
CA PHE A 72 14.81 -6.25 -14.03
C PHE A 72 13.48 -5.96 -13.31
N GLN A 73 12.80 -4.86 -13.69
CA GLN A 73 11.52 -4.48 -13.09
C GLN A 73 10.42 -5.51 -13.35
N VAL A 74 10.41 -6.13 -14.55
CA VAL A 74 9.47 -7.22 -14.86
C VAL A 74 9.72 -8.43 -13.98
N LYS A 75 10.97 -8.87 -13.80
CA LYS A 75 11.29 -9.98 -12.88
C LYS A 75 10.91 -9.65 -11.44
N LEU A 76 11.23 -8.43 -11.00
CA LEU A 76 10.90 -7.99 -9.65
C LEU A 76 9.38 -7.94 -9.44
N SER A 77 8.59 -7.50 -10.44
CA SER A 77 7.12 -7.52 -10.35
C SER A 77 6.56 -8.92 -10.24
N LEU A 78 7.16 -9.93 -10.91
CA LEU A 78 6.75 -11.32 -10.77
C LEU A 78 7.03 -11.86 -9.35
N PHE A 79 8.17 -11.50 -8.75
CA PHE A 79 8.51 -11.94 -7.40
C PHE A 79 7.65 -11.28 -6.33
N THR A 80 7.50 -9.95 -6.40
CA THR A 80 6.63 -9.22 -5.46
C THR A 80 5.16 -9.52 -5.70
N GLY A 81 4.77 -9.73 -6.97
CA GLY A 81 3.44 -10.17 -7.35
C GLY A 81 3.07 -11.54 -6.80
N LEU A 82 4.00 -12.49 -6.77
CA LEU A 82 3.77 -13.79 -6.16
C LEU A 82 3.50 -13.68 -4.65
N CYS A 83 4.20 -12.75 -3.95
CA CYS A 83 3.92 -12.45 -2.54
C CYS A 83 2.50 -11.91 -2.34
N TRP A 84 2.07 -11.00 -3.22
CA TRP A 84 0.74 -10.39 -3.23
C TRP A 84 -0.36 -11.41 -3.58
N MET A 85 -0.05 -12.34 -4.50
CA MET A 85 -0.90 -13.47 -4.85
C MET A 85 -1.16 -14.38 -3.65
N VAL A 86 -0.14 -14.72 -2.89
CA VAL A 86 -0.24 -15.56 -1.69
C VAL A 86 -1.11 -14.91 -0.61
N ASP A 87 -0.98 -13.60 -0.39
CA ASP A 87 -1.82 -12.84 0.55
C ASP A 87 -3.31 -12.95 0.15
N SER A 88 -3.61 -12.73 -1.12
CA SER A 88 -4.96 -12.89 -1.67
C SER A 88 -5.52 -14.30 -1.50
N MET A 89 -4.70 -15.33 -1.70
CA MET A 89 -5.09 -16.73 -1.48
C MET A 89 -5.48 -16.97 -0.02
N GLU A 90 -4.66 -16.54 0.92
CA GLU A 90 -4.93 -16.71 2.37
C GLU A 90 -6.21 -15.98 2.81
N ILE A 91 -6.51 -14.81 2.26
CA ILE A 91 -7.78 -14.11 2.51
C ILE A 91 -8.96 -14.86 1.88
N THR A 92 -8.80 -15.37 0.66
CA THR A 92 -9.86 -16.11 -0.04
C THR A 92 -10.16 -17.45 0.66
N ILE A 93 -9.14 -18.12 1.19
CA ILE A 93 -9.31 -19.33 2.02
C ILE A 93 -10.29 -19.08 3.17
N LEU A 94 -10.24 -17.91 3.83
CA LEU A 94 -11.12 -17.64 4.97
C LEU A 94 -12.60 -17.68 4.60
N SER A 95 -12.97 -17.26 3.40
CA SER A 95 -14.36 -17.32 2.93
C SER A 95 -14.87 -18.74 2.68
N ILE A 96 -13.96 -19.67 2.36
CA ILE A 96 -14.27 -21.08 2.07
C ILE A 96 -14.11 -21.95 3.32
N LEU A 97 -13.04 -21.72 4.08
CA LEU A 97 -12.70 -22.48 5.27
C LEU A 97 -13.74 -22.29 6.38
N SER A 98 -14.19 -21.05 6.57
CA SER A 98 -15.07 -20.69 7.68
C SER A 98 -16.42 -21.46 7.66
N PRO A 99 -17.17 -21.54 6.55
CA PRO A 99 -18.34 -22.40 6.43
C PRO A 99 -18.00 -23.89 6.59
N SER A 100 -16.88 -24.35 6.03
CA SER A 100 -16.47 -25.76 6.12
C SER A 100 -16.18 -26.22 7.55
N LEU A 101 -15.58 -25.36 8.37
CA LEU A 101 -15.37 -25.63 9.80
C LEU A 101 -16.67 -25.68 10.59
N HIS A 102 -17.65 -24.85 10.22
CA HIS A 102 -18.99 -24.92 10.78
C HIS A 102 -19.63 -26.30 10.56
N CYS A 103 -19.49 -26.82 9.34
CA CYS A 103 -20.01 -28.12 8.98
C CYS A 103 -19.31 -29.29 9.70
N ASP A 104 -17.96 -29.29 9.71
CA ASP A 104 -17.18 -30.43 10.24
C ASP A 104 -17.12 -30.47 11.76
N TRP A 105 -17.06 -29.31 12.43
CA TRP A 105 -16.87 -29.20 13.87
C TRP A 105 -18.07 -28.62 14.62
N GLY A 106 -19.15 -28.26 13.94
CA GLY A 106 -20.34 -27.69 14.55
C GLY A 106 -20.08 -26.38 15.29
N ILE A 107 -19.11 -25.59 14.84
CA ILE A 107 -18.77 -24.28 15.45
C ILE A 107 -19.91 -23.29 15.26
N THR A 108 -20.09 -22.39 16.23
CA THR A 108 -21.11 -21.34 16.13
C THR A 108 -20.74 -20.30 15.08
N ARG A 109 -21.72 -19.54 14.58
CA ARG A 109 -21.51 -18.45 13.62
C ARG A 109 -20.58 -17.36 14.17
N TYR A 110 -20.63 -17.10 15.49
CA TYR A 110 -19.69 -16.19 16.16
C TYR A 110 -18.26 -16.71 16.13
N GLN A 111 -18.05 -18.00 16.34
CA GLN A 111 -16.74 -18.64 16.22
C GLN A 111 -16.21 -18.60 14.78
N GLN A 112 -17.11 -18.78 13.82
CA GLN A 112 -16.81 -18.63 12.39
C GLN A 112 -16.30 -17.22 12.08
N ALA A 113 -17.02 -16.17 12.49
CA ALA A 113 -16.59 -14.79 12.33
C ALA A 113 -15.27 -14.50 13.05
N LEU A 114 -15.09 -15.07 14.26
CA LEU A 114 -13.87 -14.91 15.05
C LEU A 114 -12.64 -15.46 14.32
N THR A 115 -12.75 -16.57 13.60
CA THR A 115 -11.63 -17.15 12.82
C THR A 115 -11.08 -16.15 11.82
N THR A 116 -11.94 -15.43 11.11
CA THR A 116 -11.55 -14.39 10.16
C THR A 116 -11.01 -13.14 10.87
N THR A 117 -11.67 -12.73 11.96
CA THR A 117 -11.26 -11.55 12.74
C THR A 117 -9.86 -11.68 13.31
N VAL A 118 -9.48 -12.87 13.81
CA VAL A 118 -8.16 -13.13 14.41
C VAL A 118 -7.04 -13.00 13.38
N VAL A 119 -7.28 -13.35 12.12
CA VAL A 119 -6.30 -13.14 11.03
C VAL A 119 -6.05 -11.64 10.82
N PHE A 120 -7.11 -10.84 10.68
CA PHE A 120 -6.97 -9.39 10.52
C PHE A 120 -6.36 -8.71 11.76
N LEU A 121 -6.67 -9.20 12.96
CA LEU A 121 -6.04 -8.76 14.19
C LEU A 121 -4.53 -9.06 14.18
N GLY A 122 -4.14 -10.26 13.76
CA GLY A 122 -2.74 -10.65 13.57
C GLY A 122 -2.01 -9.70 12.62
N MET A 123 -2.61 -9.41 11.46
CA MET A 123 -2.07 -8.45 10.48
C MET A 123 -1.90 -7.05 11.06
N MET A 124 -2.86 -6.57 11.85
CA MET A 124 -2.80 -5.24 12.47
C MET A 124 -1.69 -5.15 13.50
N LEU A 125 -1.58 -6.12 14.39
CA LEU A 125 -0.57 -6.15 15.46
C LEU A 125 0.85 -6.32 14.91
N SER A 126 1.00 -7.07 13.82
CA SER A 126 2.31 -7.37 13.24
C SER A 126 2.87 -6.26 12.36
N SER A 127 2.06 -5.34 11.86
CA SER A 127 2.50 -4.34 10.89
C SER A 127 3.65 -3.47 11.39
N THR A 128 3.59 -3.01 12.66
CA THR A 128 4.67 -2.25 13.30
C THR A 128 5.91 -3.10 13.53
N PHE A 129 5.73 -4.37 13.92
CA PHE A 129 6.83 -5.32 14.12
C PHE A 129 7.61 -5.54 12.81
N TRP A 130 6.91 -5.82 11.72
CA TRP A 130 7.54 -6.06 10.40
C TRP A 130 8.20 -4.80 9.83
N SER A 131 7.63 -3.61 10.04
CA SER A 131 8.25 -2.35 9.64
C SER A 131 9.58 -2.16 10.36
N ASN A 132 9.59 -2.27 11.69
CA ASN A 132 10.82 -2.13 12.48
C ASN A 132 11.87 -3.20 12.12
N LEU A 133 11.43 -4.42 11.81
CA LEU A 133 12.32 -5.50 11.40
C LEU A 133 12.95 -5.20 10.04
N SER A 134 12.15 -4.69 9.08
CA SER A 134 12.61 -4.28 7.76
C SER A 134 13.59 -3.12 7.82
N ASP A 135 13.34 -2.13 8.68
CA ASP A 135 14.21 -0.97 8.87
C ASP A 135 15.55 -1.35 9.52
N ARG A 136 15.55 -2.39 10.36
CA ARG A 136 16.76 -2.83 11.09
C ARG A 136 17.59 -3.86 10.33
N TYR A 137 16.98 -4.80 9.65
CA TYR A 137 17.66 -5.94 9.03
C TYR A 137 17.56 -5.95 7.50
N GLY A 138 16.71 -5.11 6.92
CA GLY A 138 16.46 -5.01 5.49
C GLY A 138 15.17 -5.69 5.04
N SER A 139 14.64 -5.20 3.92
CA SER A 139 13.36 -5.66 3.36
C SER A 139 13.43 -7.11 2.88
N LYS A 140 14.52 -7.51 2.25
CA LYS A 140 14.73 -8.88 1.78
C LYS A 140 14.71 -9.91 2.91
N GLN A 141 15.43 -9.62 4.02
CA GLN A 141 15.49 -10.55 5.14
C GLN A 141 14.14 -10.67 5.84
N SER A 142 13.42 -9.56 5.99
CA SER A 142 12.07 -9.54 6.57
C SER A 142 11.09 -10.34 5.73
N LEU A 143 11.11 -10.19 4.39
CA LEU A 143 10.27 -10.97 3.48
C LEU A 143 10.63 -12.46 3.48
N THR A 144 11.92 -12.80 3.60
CA THR A 144 12.34 -14.21 3.69
C THR A 144 11.84 -14.86 4.98
N LEU A 145 11.97 -14.17 6.12
CA LEU A 145 11.44 -14.66 7.39
C LEU A 145 9.92 -14.80 7.36
N CYS A 146 9.24 -13.80 6.80
CA CYS A 146 7.80 -13.83 6.58
C CYS A 146 7.37 -15.07 5.78
N ALA A 147 8.02 -15.32 4.64
CA ALA A 147 7.71 -16.47 3.79
C ALA A 147 7.86 -17.81 4.52
N ILE A 148 8.92 -17.97 5.31
CA ILE A 148 9.17 -19.18 6.09
C ILE A 148 8.11 -19.35 7.19
N LEU A 149 7.80 -18.30 7.95
CA LEU A 149 6.82 -18.35 9.02
C LEU A 149 5.41 -18.60 8.46
N LEU A 150 5.07 -17.94 7.36
CA LEU A 150 3.77 -18.10 6.71
C LEU A 150 3.60 -19.54 6.20
N LEU A 151 4.60 -20.08 5.50
CA LEU A 151 4.61 -21.48 5.05
C LEU A 151 4.44 -22.45 6.21
N TYR A 152 5.16 -22.23 7.30
CA TYR A 152 5.10 -23.08 8.49
C TYR A 152 3.71 -23.07 9.15
N TYR A 153 3.16 -21.89 9.42
CA TYR A 153 1.87 -21.76 10.10
C TYR A 153 0.69 -22.16 9.19
N ALA A 154 0.75 -21.85 7.88
CA ALA A 154 -0.27 -22.26 6.92
C ALA A 154 -0.33 -23.79 6.80
N LEU A 155 0.83 -24.44 6.64
CA LEU A 155 0.90 -25.91 6.58
C LEU A 155 0.44 -26.53 7.90
N LEU A 156 0.87 -26.01 9.04
CA LEU A 156 0.48 -26.54 10.36
C LEU A 156 -1.03 -26.39 10.59
N SER A 157 -1.69 -25.39 10.02
CA SER A 157 -3.14 -25.20 10.10
C SER A 157 -3.93 -26.35 9.49
N ALA A 158 -3.39 -27.04 8.48
CA ALA A 158 -4.02 -28.21 7.87
C ALA A 158 -4.13 -29.42 8.83
N PHE A 159 -3.24 -29.49 9.82
CA PHE A 159 -3.16 -30.55 10.81
C PHE A 159 -3.83 -30.18 12.15
N ALA A 160 -4.54 -29.05 12.22
CA ALA A 160 -5.19 -28.61 13.45
C ALA A 160 -6.20 -29.65 13.97
N PRO A 161 -6.08 -30.09 15.23
CA PRO A 161 -6.95 -31.13 15.80
C PRO A 161 -8.31 -30.58 16.27
N ASN A 162 -8.38 -29.30 16.63
CA ASN A 162 -9.57 -28.66 17.15
C ASN A 162 -9.65 -27.16 16.81
N PHE A 163 -10.79 -26.55 17.09
CA PHE A 163 -11.05 -25.14 16.80
C PHE A 163 -10.04 -24.17 17.43
N LEU A 164 -9.62 -24.41 18.68
CA LEU A 164 -8.68 -23.49 19.36
C LEU A 164 -7.31 -23.46 18.67
N TRP A 165 -6.84 -24.61 18.21
CA TRP A 165 -5.59 -24.72 17.46
C TRP A 165 -5.66 -23.96 16.13
N ILE A 166 -6.74 -24.16 15.35
CA ILE A 166 -6.86 -23.45 14.07
C ILE A 166 -7.00 -21.94 14.28
N LEU A 167 -7.71 -21.51 15.33
CA LEU A 167 -7.86 -20.11 15.68
C LEU A 167 -6.49 -19.45 15.96
N LEU A 168 -5.67 -20.10 16.78
CA LEU A 168 -4.32 -19.63 17.13
C LEU A 168 -3.43 -19.61 15.89
N LEU A 169 -3.42 -20.69 15.11
CA LEU A 169 -2.59 -20.78 13.91
C LEU A 169 -3.00 -19.77 12.84
N ARG A 170 -4.30 -19.52 12.63
CA ARG A 170 -4.80 -18.49 11.73
C ARG A 170 -4.40 -17.10 12.21
N GLY A 171 -4.38 -16.83 13.49
CA GLY A 171 -3.83 -15.58 14.05
C GLY A 171 -2.34 -15.41 13.73
N LEU A 172 -1.54 -16.49 13.83
CA LEU A 172 -0.12 -16.48 13.47
C LEU A 172 0.11 -16.35 11.96
N VAL A 173 -0.74 -16.96 11.13
CA VAL A 173 -0.77 -16.72 9.67
C VAL A 173 -1.02 -15.23 9.40
N GLY A 174 -2.03 -14.63 10.01
CA GLY A 174 -2.29 -13.19 9.89
C GLY A 174 -1.11 -12.34 10.36
N PHE A 175 -0.45 -12.73 11.46
CA PHE A 175 0.77 -12.07 11.92
C PHE A 175 1.90 -12.11 10.87
N ALA A 176 2.11 -13.24 10.21
CA ALA A 176 3.10 -13.37 9.15
C ALA A 176 2.73 -12.53 7.92
N ILE A 177 1.48 -12.57 7.46
CA ILE A 177 0.98 -11.82 6.29
C ILE A 177 1.17 -10.31 6.44
N GLY A 178 1.17 -9.77 7.66
CA GLY A 178 1.40 -8.34 7.90
C GLY A 178 2.70 -7.76 7.33
N CYS A 179 3.63 -8.61 6.87
CA CYS A 179 4.87 -8.21 6.16
C CYS A 179 4.65 -7.93 4.66
N VAL A 180 3.58 -8.42 4.05
CA VAL A 180 3.37 -8.37 2.59
C VAL A 180 3.45 -6.95 2.01
N PRO A 181 2.94 -5.88 2.64
CA PRO A 181 3.09 -4.52 2.13
C PRO A 181 4.54 -4.07 1.91
N GLN A 182 5.51 -4.66 2.62
CA GLN A 182 6.93 -4.38 2.43
C GLN A 182 7.42 -4.81 1.03
N SER A 183 6.80 -5.82 0.43
CA SER A 183 7.13 -6.26 -0.92
C SER A 183 6.77 -5.18 -1.97
N VAL A 184 5.65 -4.49 -1.78
CA VAL A 184 5.23 -3.37 -2.66
C VAL A 184 6.17 -2.18 -2.49
N THR A 185 6.57 -1.88 -1.26
CA THR A 185 7.52 -0.80 -0.96
C THR A 185 8.86 -1.08 -1.65
N LEU A 186 9.39 -2.30 -1.50
CA LEU A 186 10.62 -2.74 -2.16
C LEU A 186 10.50 -2.63 -3.70
N TYR A 187 9.39 -3.06 -4.27
CA TYR A 187 9.13 -2.94 -5.71
C TYR A 187 9.11 -1.49 -6.17
N ALA A 188 8.40 -0.61 -5.43
CA ALA A 188 8.26 0.79 -5.75
C ALA A 188 9.58 1.58 -5.74
N GLU A 189 10.58 1.14 -4.93
CA GLU A 189 11.91 1.74 -4.90
C GLU A 189 12.66 1.58 -6.23
N PHE A 190 12.47 0.46 -6.94
CA PHE A 190 13.11 0.17 -8.21
C PHE A 190 12.33 0.64 -9.43
N LEU A 191 11.21 1.35 -9.25
CA LEU A 191 10.37 1.84 -10.34
C LEU A 191 10.68 3.29 -10.71
N PRO A 192 10.85 3.60 -12.01
CA PRO A 192 10.94 4.97 -12.51
C PRO A 192 9.70 5.78 -12.13
N ALA A 193 9.89 7.06 -11.74
CA ALA A 193 8.82 7.92 -11.25
C ALA A 193 7.60 8.00 -12.19
N LYS A 194 7.83 8.10 -13.52
CA LYS A 194 6.78 8.18 -14.54
C LYS A 194 5.86 6.96 -14.62
N GLN A 195 6.37 5.77 -14.25
CA GLN A 195 5.64 4.50 -14.44
C GLN A 195 5.23 3.87 -13.09
N ARG A 196 5.72 4.41 -11.98
CA ARG A 196 5.53 3.84 -10.63
C ARG A 196 4.06 3.59 -10.30
N ALA A 197 3.19 4.58 -10.47
CA ALA A 197 1.78 4.44 -10.15
C ALA A 197 1.10 3.33 -10.97
N LYS A 198 1.35 3.28 -12.30
CA LYS A 198 0.78 2.25 -13.18
C LYS A 198 1.27 0.85 -12.82
N CYS A 199 2.57 0.70 -12.54
CA CYS A 199 3.15 -0.59 -12.18
C CYS A 199 2.66 -1.11 -10.82
N VAL A 200 2.47 -0.23 -9.84
CA VAL A 200 1.91 -0.61 -8.53
C VAL A 200 0.45 -1.06 -8.69
N ILE A 201 -0.36 -0.35 -9.49
CA ILE A 201 -1.74 -0.79 -9.76
C ILE A 201 -1.76 -2.15 -10.47
N LEU A 202 -0.89 -2.37 -11.46
CA LEU A 202 -0.82 -3.65 -12.18
C LEU A 202 -0.37 -4.80 -11.27
N LEU A 203 0.32 -4.52 -10.16
CA LEU A 203 0.66 -5.54 -9.17
C LEU A 203 -0.60 -6.19 -8.56
N ASP A 204 -1.70 -5.45 -8.47
CA ASP A 204 -2.97 -5.98 -7.97
C ASP A 204 -3.65 -7.00 -8.90
N CYS A 205 -3.19 -7.12 -10.17
CA CYS A 205 -3.59 -8.25 -10.99
C CYS A 205 -3.13 -9.59 -10.40
N PHE A 206 -2.02 -9.60 -9.65
CA PHE A 206 -1.59 -10.80 -8.93
C PHE A 206 -2.48 -11.12 -7.73
N TRP A 207 -3.05 -10.08 -7.09
CA TRP A 207 -4.08 -10.26 -6.07
C TRP A 207 -5.31 -10.98 -6.65
N ALA A 208 -5.86 -10.46 -7.75
CA ALA A 208 -6.99 -11.07 -8.43
C ALA A 208 -6.67 -12.50 -8.93
N LEU A 209 -5.44 -12.71 -9.44
CA LEU A 209 -4.97 -14.03 -9.87
C LEU A 209 -4.92 -15.00 -8.69
N GLY A 210 -4.44 -14.56 -7.52
CA GLY A 210 -4.38 -15.39 -6.31
C GLY A 210 -5.76 -15.82 -5.84
N ALA A 211 -6.70 -14.89 -5.77
CA ALA A 211 -8.07 -15.19 -5.39
C ALA A 211 -8.74 -16.18 -6.38
N CYS A 212 -8.56 -16.00 -7.69
CA CYS A 212 -9.08 -16.92 -8.70
C CYS A 212 -8.43 -18.30 -8.62
N PHE A 213 -7.12 -18.35 -8.39
CA PHE A 213 -6.36 -19.60 -8.26
C PHE A 213 -6.82 -20.40 -7.04
N GLU A 214 -7.04 -19.73 -5.91
CA GLU A 214 -7.54 -20.38 -4.70
C GLU A 214 -8.94 -20.96 -4.88
N VAL A 215 -9.87 -20.22 -5.49
CA VAL A 215 -11.22 -20.73 -5.78
C VAL A 215 -11.17 -21.87 -6.79
N ALA A 216 -10.27 -21.83 -7.79
CA ALA A 216 -10.11 -22.91 -8.75
C ALA A 216 -9.59 -24.20 -8.09
N ILE A 217 -8.64 -24.10 -7.15
CA ILE A 217 -8.21 -25.25 -6.34
C ILE A 217 -9.37 -25.77 -5.49
N ALA A 218 -10.11 -24.88 -4.83
CA ALA A 218 -11.25 -25.24 -4.00
C ALA A 218 -12.34 -25.98 -4.79
N LEU A 219 -12.65 -25.53 -6.01
CA LEU A 219 -13.61 -26.19 -6.91
C LEU A 219 -13.29 -27.67 -7.16
N VAL A 220 -12.00 -28.01 -7.22
CA VAL A 220 -11.55 -29.40 -7.49
C VAL A 220 -11.40 -30.19 -6.18
N ILE A 221 -10.84 -29.58 -5.15
CA ILE A 221 -10.38 -30.29 -3.95
C ILE A 221 -11.48 -30.41 -2.89
N MET A 222 -12.28 -29.36 -2.69
CA MET A 222 -13.27 -29.34 -1.60
C MET A 222 -14.32 -30.47 -1.71
N PRO A 223 -14.86 -30.79 -2.89
CA PRO A 223 -15.85 -31.88 -3.02
C PRO A 223 -15.30 -33.28 -2.74
N THR A 224 -13.97 -33.50 -2.94
CA THR A 224 -13.33 -34.81 -2.90
C THR A 224 -12.49 -35.05 -1.65
N PHE A 225 -11.62 -34.11 -1.32
CA PHE A 225 -10.60 -34.25 -0.28
C PHE A 225 -10.83 -33.37 0.96
N GLY A 226 -11.72 -32.37 0.85
CA GLY A 226 -12.06 -31.48 1.95
C GLY A 226 -11.02 -30.37 2.22
N TRP A 227 -11.29 -29.55 3.24
CA TRP A 227 -10.57 -28.30 3.52
C TRP A 227 -9.10 -28.49 3.97
N ARG A 228 -8.76 -29.63 4.58
CA ARG A 228 -7.36 -29.89 4.99
C ARG A 228 -6.42 -29.97 3.79
N TRP A 229 -6.85 -30.67 2.75
CA TRP A 229 -6.09 -30.75 1.50
C TRP A 229 -6.06 -29.44 0.74
N LEU A 230 -7.13 -28.64 0.82
CA LEU A 230 -7.13 -27.28 0.29
C LEU A 230 -5.99 -26.46 0.92
N LEU A 231 -5.91 -26.44 2.25
CA LEU A 231 -4.85 -25.74 2.98
C LEU A 231 -3.44 -26.21 2.59
N ILE A 232 -3.23 -27.51 2.42
CA ILE A 232 -1.92 -28.06 2.01
C ILE A 232 -1.56 -27.60 0.60
N LEU A 233 -2.47 -27.68 -0.36
CA LEU A 233 -2.20 -27.32 -1.75
C LEU A 233 -2.01 -25.81 -1.93
N SER A 234 -2.72 -24.99 -1.16
CA SER A 234 -2.56 -23.53 -1.16
C SER A 234 -1.18 -23.10 -0.64
N THR A 235 -0.44 -23.98 0.05
CA THR A 235 0.96 -23.67 0.43
C THR A 235 1.96 -23.82 -0.72
N ILE A 236 1.59 -24.40 -1.86
CA ILE A 236 2.53 -24.62 -2.99
C ILE A 236 3.07 -23.29 -3.56
N PRO A 237 2.24 -22.28 -3.93
CA PRO A 237 2.74 -21.00 -4.37
C PRO A 237 3.61 -20.30 -3.31
N LEU A 238 3.28 -20.48 -2.04
CA LEU A 238 4.05 -19.95 -0.92
C LEU A 238 5.43 -20.63 -0.80
N LEU A 239 5.49 -21.94 -1.01
CA LEU A 239 6.77 -22.66 -1.07
C LEU A 239 7.63 -22.15 -2.23
N VAL A 240 7.04 -21.94 -3.41
CA VAL A 240 7.72 -21.34 -4.56
C VAL A 240 8.25 -19.95 -4.22
N PHE A 241 7.44 -19.12 -3.57
CA PHE A 241 7.88 -17.80 -3.11
C PHE A 241 9.05 -17.89 -2.14
N ALA A 242 8.99 -18.77 -1.13
CA ALA A 242 10.05 -18.97 -0.15
C ALA A 242 11.37 -19.41 -0.82
N ILE A 243 11.33 -20.26 -1.85
CA ILE A 243 12.49 -20.70 -2.62
C ILE A 243 13.10 -19.55 -3.44
N ILE A 244 12.25 -18.65 -3.96
CA ILE A 244 12.67 -17.54 -4.83
C ILE A 244 13.17 -16.33 -4.02
N THR A 245 12.74 -16.16 -2.78
CA THR A 245 13.09 -15.01 -1.93
C THR A 245 14.59 -14.69 -1.86
N PRO A 246 15.53 -15.67 -1.82
CA PRO A 246 16.98 -15.38 -1.82
C PRO A 246 17.47 -14.58 -3.05
N TRP A 247 16.76 -14.63 -4.17
CA TRP A 247 17.10 -13.89 -5.40
C TRP A 247 16.55 -12.46 -5.44
N LEU A 248 15.68 -12.09 -4.50
CA LEU A 248 15.23 -10.70 -4.36
C LEU A 248 16.42 -9.76 -4.09
N PRO A 249 16.44 -8.57 -4.69
CA PRO A 249 17.40 -7.54 -4.33
C PRO A 249 17.10 -7.03 -2.91
N GLU A 250 18.12 -6.54 -2.22
CA GLU A 250 17.91 -5.73 -1.02
C GLU A 250 17.52 -4.31 -1.42
N SER A 251 16.86 -3.58 -0.52
CA SER A 251 16.59 -2.16 -0.69
C SER A 251 17.89 -1.38 -0.81
N THR A 252 18.05 -0.63 -1.92
CA THR A 252 19.23 0.22 -2.13
C THR A 252 19.27 1.37 -1.13
N VAL A 253 18.11 1.86 -0.70
CA VAL A 253 17.99 2.89 0.33
C VAL A 253 18.46 2.35 1.68
N PHE A 254 18.06 1.13 2.04
CA PHE A 254 18.53 0.45 3.26
C PHE A 254 20.03 0.23 3.25
N ASP A 255 20.61 -0.22 2.13
CA ASP A 255 22.06 -0.43 2.05
C ASP A 255 22.83 0.88 2.22
N ILE A 256 22.37 1.99 1.65
CA ILE A 256 22.99 3.30 1.81
C ILE A 256 22.86 3.80 3.26
N THR A 257 21.69 3.74 3.85
CA THR A 257 21.45 4.21 5.23
C THR A 257 22.21 3.38 6.26
N SER A 258 22.48 2.10 5.93
CA SER A 258 23.32 1.20 6.75
C SER A 258 24.82 1.34 6.48
N GLY A 259 25.25 2.32 5.67
CA GLY A 259 26.66 2.55 5.33
C GLY A 259 27.28 1.53 4.35
N ARG A 260 26.46 0.70 3.71
CA ARG A 260 26.91 -0.36 2.77
C ARG A 260 26.85 0.11 1.32
N MET A 261 27.56 1.21 1.00
CA MET A 261 27.55 1.83 -0.33
C MET A 261 27.89 0.85 -1.45
N ASP A 262 28.89 -0.03 -1.25
CA ASP A 262 29.34 -0.99 -2.25
C ASP A 262 28.23 -1.96 -2.66
N LYS A 263 27.38 -2.39 -1.71
CA LYS A 263 26.24 -3.25 -2.00
C LYS A 263 25.16 -2.51 -2.77
N ALA A 264 24.87 -1.25 -2.41
CA ALA A 264 23.92 -0.43 -3.13
C ALA A 264 24.37 -0.22 -4.59
N VAL A 265 25.65 0.09 -4.82
CA VAL A 265 26.22 0.23 -6.16
C VAL A 265 26.13 -1.09 -6.93
N SER A 266 26.51 -2.22 -6.34
CA SER A 266 26.44 -3.54 -6.99
C SER A 266 24.99 -3.92 -7.38
N THR A 267 24.00 -3.53 -6.57
CA THR A 267 22.57 -3.72 -6.89
C THR A 267 22.17 -2.86 -8.09
N LEU A 268 22.56 -1.58 -8.12
CA LEU A 268 22.29 -0.69 -9.27
C LEU A 268 22.99 -1.15 -10.54
N GLU A 269 24.23 -1.67 -10.45
CA GLU A 269 24.93 -2.28 -11.59
C GLU A 269 24.23 -3.53 -12.12
N ARG A 270 23.67 -4.35 -11.23
CA ARG A 270 22.80 -5.48 -11.62
C ARG A 270 21.60 -4.99 -12.41
N VAL A 271 20.91 -3.94 -11.94
CA VAL A 271 19.78 -3.32 -12.65
C VAL A 271 20.21 -2.80 -14.03
N ALA A 272 21.35 -2.09 -14.09
CA ALA A 272 21.93 -1.56 -15.32
C ALA A 272 22.23 -2.67 -16.35
N ARG A 273 22.87 -3.75 -15.89
CA ARG A 273 23.22 -4.92 -16.71
C ARG A 273 21.98 -5.62 -17.25
N GLU A 274 20.96 -5.87 -16.40
CA GLU A 274 19.73 -6.54 -16.82
C GLU A 274 18.90 -5.68 -17.78
N ASN A 275 18.86 -4.37 -17.56
CA ASN A 275 18.15 -3.42 -18.41
C ASN A 275 18.95 -2.99 -19.65
N LYS A 276 20.25 -3.39 -19.74
CA LYS A 276 21.17 -3.00 -20.83
C LYS A 276 21.29 -1.48 -20.99
N LYS A 277 21.35 -0.75 -19.88
CA LYS A 277 21.55 0.70 -19.85
C LYS A 277 22.73 1.05 -18.96
N PRO A 278 23.56 2.04 -19.35
CA PRO A 278 24.68 2.47 -18.51
C PRO A 278 24.17 3.15 -17.23
N LEU A 279 24.92 2.95 -16.15
CA LEU A 279 24.73 3.69 -14.90
C LEU A 279 25.16 5.15 -15.13
N PRO A 280 24.51 6.16 -14.53
CA PRO A 280 25.01 7.53 -14.55
C PRO A 280 26.46 7.62 -14.06
N PRO A 281 27.31 8.44 -14.72
CA PRO A 281 28.68 8.65 -14.23
C PRO A 281 28.67 9.37 -12.89
N GLY A 282 29.68 9.10 -12.05
CA GLY A 282 29.83 9.77 -10.76
C GLY A 282 29.74 8.86 -9.54
N ARG A 283 29.69 9.45 -8.36
CA ARG A 283 29.57 8.74 -7.07
C ARG A 283 28.12 8.71 -6.59
N LEU A 284 27.69 7.54 -6.08
CA LEU A 284 26.40 7.41 -5.41
C LEU A 284 26.42 8.19 -4.09
N VAL A 285 25.47 9.10 -3.91
CA VAL A 285 25.31 9.88 -2.66
C VAL A 285 23.94 9.63 -2.07
N MET A 286 23.86 9.72 -0.75
CA MET A 286 22.60 9.67 -0.04
C MET A 286 21.80 10.95 -0.34
N ASP A 287 20.54 10.78 -0.70
CA ASP A 287 19.64 11.91 -0.89
C ASP A 287 19.42 12.60 0.47
N ARG A 288 19.61 13.92 0.52
CA ARG A 288 19.41 14.73 1.75
C ARG A 288 18.00 14.57 2.34
N PHE A 289 17.01 14.23 1.52
CA PHE A 289 15.64 13.97 1.97
C PHE A 289 15.52 12.73 2.86
N TYR A 290 16.39 11.73 2.73
CA TYR A 290 16.40 10.56 3.62
C TYR A 290 17.09 10.81 4.97
N GLN A 291 17.87 11.90 5.09
CA GLN A 291 18.49 12.32 6.36
C GLN A 291 17.56 13.14 7.25
N ILE A 292 16.48 13.72 6.69
CA ILE A 292 15.57 14.58 7.45
C ILE A 292 14.43 13.73 8.00
N ASN A 293 14.53 13.42 9.29
CA ASN A 293 13.49 12.93 10.21
C ASN A 293 12.31 12.21 9.56
N HIS A 294 12.20 10.91 9.81
CA HIS A 294 10.92 10.21 9.68
C HIS A 294 9.86 11.01 10.44
N GLY A 295 8.79 11.45 9.75
CA GLY A 295 7.68 12.15 10.38
C GLY A 295 7.13 11.34 11.56
N LYS A 296 6.55 12.02 12.54
CA LYS A 296 5.93 11.36 13.69
C LYS A 296 4.43 11.20 13.42
N LEU A 297 3.81 10.21 14.04
CA LEU A 297 2.36 10.02 13.95
C LEU A 297 1.57 11.30 14.30
N LYS A 298 2.10 12.15 15.20
CA LYS A 298 1.52 13.45 15.55
C LYS A 298 1.47 14.41 14.36
N ASP A 299 2.41 14.31 13.43
CA ASP A 299 2.50 15.21 12.28
C ASP A 299 1.41 14.90 11.24
N VAL A 300 0.96 13.66 11.17
CA VAL A 300 -0.20 13.24 10.34
C VAL A 300 -1.51 13.85 10.86
N LEU A 301 -1.58 14.14 12.16
CA LEU A 301 -2.70 14.82 12.83
C LEU A 301 -2.45 16.32 13.05
N SER A 302 -1.47 16.91 12.37
CA SER A 302 -1.25 18.35 12.37
C SER A 302 -2.49 19.09 11.85
N LYS A 303 -2.66 20.37 12.25
CA LYS A 303 -3.85 21.17 11.86
C LYS A 303 -4.07 21.22 10.33
N GLU A 304 -3.00 21.16 9.55
CA GLU A 304 -3.04 21.18 8.09
C GLU A 304 -3.49 19.85 7.49
N MET A 305 -3.06 18.74 8.07
CA MET A 305 -3.29 17.39 7.52
C MET A 305 -4.42 16.61 8.22
N CYS A 306 -4.85 17.04 9.40
CA CYS A 306 -5.83 16.33 10.23
C CYS A 306 -7.13 16.03 9.45
N ARG A 307 -7.67 17.02 8.74
CA ARG A 307 -8.88 16.83 7.92
C ARG A 307 -8.67 15.78 6.82
N THR A 308 -7.56 15.87 6.10
CA THR A 308 -7.24 14.92 5.02
C THR A 308 -7.03 13.52 5.58
N SER A 309 -6.27 13.40 6.66
CA SER A 309 -5.98 12.11 7.30
C SER A 309 -7.23 11.44 7.86
N THR A 310 -8.09 12.16 8.56
CA THR A 310 -9.33 11.58 9.12
C THR A 310 -10.31 11.15 8.03
N LEU A 311 -10.44 11.91 6.95
CA LEU A 311 -11.27 11.53 5.81
C LEU A 311 -10.70 10.30 5.10
N LEU A 312 -9.38 10.23 4.89
CA LEU A 312 -8.73 9.06 4.31
C LEU A 312 -8.88 7.83 5.19
N TRP A 313 -8.70 7.96 6.51
CA TRP A 313 -8.92 6.85 7.45
C TRP A 313 -10.34 6.30 7.35
N LEU A 314 -11.34 7.17 7.25
CA LEU A 314 -12.73 6.75 7.05
C LEU A 314 -12.92 6.04 5.71
N VAL A 315 -12.36 6.57 4.62
CA VAL A 315 -12.43 5.94 3.29
C VAL A 315 -11.79 4.56 3.31
N TRP A 316 -10.58 4.43 3.85
CA TRP A 316 -9.88 3.14 3.91
C TRP A 316 -10.59 2.10 4.77
N MET A 317 -11.06 2.52 5.95
CA MET A 317 -11.83 1.66 6.86
C MET A 317 -13.12 1.15 6.20
N SER A 318 -13.88 2.07 5.58
CA SER A 318 -15.14 1.74 4.91
C SER A 318 -14.93 0.88 3.66
N THR A 319 -13.89 1.17 2.88
CA THR A 319 -13.56 0.39 1.68
C THR A 319 -13.17 -1.04 2.04
N ALA A 320 -12.33 -1.23 3.07
CA ALA A 320 -11.96 -2.54 3.56
C ALA A 320 -13.16 -3.31 4.14
N PHE A 321 -14.00 -2.63 4.93
CA PHE A 321 -15.23 -3.19 5.45
C PHE A 321 -16.13 -3.71 4.33
N CYS A 322 -16.35 -2.92 3.28
CA CYS A 322 -17.16 -3.31 2.13
C CYS A 322 -16.50 -4.40 1.28
N TYR A 323 -15.20 -4.30 0.99
CA TYR A 323 -14.49 -5.27 0.15
C TYR A 323 -14.48 -6.66 0.77
N TYR A 324 -13.99 -6.78 2.01
CA TYR A 324 -13.97 -8.07 2.71
C TYR A 324 -15.38 -8.55 3.05
N GLY A 325 -16.33 -7.62 3.24
CA GLY A 325 -17.74 -7.94 3.39
C GLY A 325 -18.30 -8.66 2.17
N VAL A 326 -18.08 -8.14 0.96
CA VAL A 326 -18.51 -8.79 -0.29
C VAL A 326 -17.85 -10.16 -0.45
N VAL A 327 -16.55 -10.27 -0.16
CA VAL A 327 -15.82 -11.55 -0.26
C VAL A 327 -16.43 -12.62 0.67
N LEU A 328 -16.71 -12.26 1.92
CA LEU A 328 -17.25 -13.20 2.91
C LEU A 328 -18.74 -13.50 2.72
N MET A 329 -19.53 -12.48 2.36
CA MET A 329 -20.98 -12.68 2.19
C MET A 329 -21.33 -13.42 0.89
N THR A 330 -20.45 -13.46 -0.11
CA THR A 330 -20.73 -14.13 -1.40
C THR A 330 -21.02 -15.61 -1.15
N THR A 331 -20.21 -16.31 -0.37
CA THR A 331 -20.41 -17.73 -0.01
C THR A 331 -21.69 -17.93 0.80
N GLU A 332 -21.96 -17.05 1.77
CA GLU A 332 -23.17 -17.12 2.61
C GLU A 332 -24.43 -16.80 1.84
N LEU A 333 -24.40 -15.85 0.87
CA LEU A 333 -25.56 -15.51 0.05
C LEU A 333 -25.97 -16.64 -0.89
N PHE A 334 -25.04 -17.33 -1.53
CA PHE A 334 -25.36 -18.45 -2.38
C PHE A 334 -25.98 -19.60 -1.59
N HIS A 335 -25.53 -19.83 -0.38
CA HIS A 335 -26.08 -20.85 0.51
C HIS A 335 -27.46 -20.44 1.06
N THR A 336 -27.61 -19.22 1.56
CA THR A 336 -28.83 -18.73 2.24
C THR A 336 -29.99 -18.46 1.27
N SER A 337 -29.71 -18.00 0.03
CA SER A 337 -30.76 -17.73 -0.95
C SER A 337 -31.53 -18.99 -1.36
N SER A 338 -30.89 -20.15 -1.30
CA SER A 338 -31.55 -21.45 -1.55
C SER A 338 -32.51 -21.83 -0.42
N GLU A 339 -32.16 -21.54 0.84
CA GLU A 339 -32.92 -22.01 2.00
C GLU A 339 -34.00 -21.02 2.47
N GLN A 340 -33.66 -19.75 2.68
CA GLN A 340 -34.63 -18.78 3.22
C GLN A 340 -35.77 -18.46 2.25
N CYS A 341 -35.53 -18.53 0.95
CA CYS A 341 -36.58 -18.31 -0.03
C CYS A 341 -37.56 -19.49 -0.12
N SER A 342 -37.12 -20.70 0.22
CA SER A 342 -38.00 -21.87 0.29
C SER A 342 -38.83 -21.93 1.58
N LEU A 343 -38.34 -21.34 2.68
CA LEU A 343 -39.04 -21.31 3.97
C LEU A 343 -40.28 -20.37 3.98
N TRP A 344 -40.35 -19.40 3.06
CA TRP A 344 -41.53 -18.56 2.89
C TRP A 344 -42.67 -19.26 2.17
N GLU A 345 -42.39 -20.33 1.39
CA GLU A 345 -43.36 -21.00 0.55
C GLU A 345 -43.94 -22.28 1.17
N ASN A 346 -43.24 -22.94 2.12
CA ASN A 346 -43.71 -24.18 2.73
C ASN A 346 -43.24 -24.36 4.18
N LYS A 347 -44.12 -24.04 5.14
CA LYS A 347 -44.02 -24.45 6.52
C LYS A 347 -44.37 -25.92 6.66
N LYS A 348 -43.42 -26.83 6.42
CA LYS A 348 -43.50 -28.22 6.84
C LYS A 348 -42.19 -28.62 7.49
N GLU A 349 -42.29 -28.83 8.81
CA GLU A 349 -41.32 -29.58 9.61
C GLU A 349 -41.08 -30.93 8.97
N ASP A 350 -39.90 -31.13 8.39
CA ASP A 350 -39.28 -32.42 8.32
C ASP A 350 -37.77 -32.24 8.42
N THR A 351 -37.18 -33.02 9.30
CA THR A 351 -35.76 -33.13 9.63
C THR A 351 -34.88 -33.14 8.38
N CYS A 352 -34.51 -31.99 7.90
CA CYS A 352 -33.40 -31.85 6.96
C CYS A 352 -32.10 -31.86 7.76
N GLN A 353 -31.32 -32.93 7.62
CA GLN A 353 -29.87 -32.78 7.67
C GLN A 353 -29.51 -31.76 6.60
N LEU A 354 -29.34 -30.51 7.03
CA LEU A 354 -28.87 -29.42 6.16
C LEU A 354 -27.57 -29.90 5.53
N ASP A 355 -27.57 -29.98 4.21
CA ASP A 355 -26.35 -30.23 3.44
C ASP A 355 -25.50 -28.94 3.56
N CYS A 356 -24.73 -28.86 4.64
CA CYS A 356 -23.93 -27.74 5.06
C CYS A 356 -22.75 -27.47 4.10
N ARG A 357 -22.55 -28.33 3.09
CA ARG A 357 -21.43 -28.23 2.16
C ARG A 357 -21.81 -27.42 0.94
N LEU A 358 -20.92 -26.52 0.52
CA LEU A 358 -21.05 -25.79 -0.73
C LEU A 358 -21.07 -26.78 -1.92
N GLU A 359 -22.01 -26.58 -2.82
CA GLU A 359 -22.11 -27.34 -4.05
C GLU A 359 -21.06 -26.88 -5.07
N ARG A 360 -20.77 -27.73 -6.05
CA ARG A 360 -19.87 -27.41 -7.16
C ARG A 360 -20.31 -26.15 -7.92
N SER A 361 -21.60 -25.93 -8.05
CA SER A 361 -22.21 -24.75 -8.66
C SER A 361 -21.83 -23.46 -7.94
N ASP A 362 -21.73 -23.48 -6.59
CA ASP A 362 -21.38 -22.31 -5.77
C ASP A 362 -19.92 -21.91 -5.95
N TYR A 363 -19.02 -22.90 -6.09
CA TYR A 363 -17.61 -22.62 -6.42
C TYR A 363 -17.45 -22.03 -7.82
N ILE A 364 -18.28 -22.42 -8.79
CA ILE A 364 -18.27 -21.83 -10.14
C ILE A 364 -18.72 -20.37 -10.07
N ASP A 365 -19.81 -20.07 -9.34
CA ASP A 365 -20.29 -18.71 -9.16
C ASP A 365 -19.29 -17.85 -8.37
N LEU A 366 -18.62 -18.44 -7.36
CA LEU A 366 -17.55 -17.78 -6.62
C LEU A 366 -16.36 -17.45 -7.55
N LEU A 367 -15.99 -18.36 -8.46
CA LEU A 367 -14.95 -18.11 -9.44
C LEU A 367 -15.32 -16.98 -10.40
N TRP A 368 -16.55 -16.96 -10.92
CA TRP A 368 -17.02 -15.85 -11.76
C TRP A 368 -16.97 -14.52 -11.04
N THR A 369 -17.46 -14.46 -9.80
CA THR A 369 -17.45 -13.23 -9.01
C THR A 369 -16.03 -12.77 -8.66
N THR A 370 -15.08 -13.70 -8.51
CA THR A 370 -13.67 -13.36 -8.26
C THR A 370 -12.99 -12.81 -9.52
N LEU A 371 -13.33 -13.32 -10.71
CA LEU A 371 -12.83 -12.79 -11.99
C LEU A 371 -13.21 -11.32 -12.22
N ALA A 372 -14.23 -10.80 -11.53
CA ALA A 372 -14.66 -9.40 -11.61
C ALA A 372 -13.57 -8.40 -11.22
N GLU A 373 -12.60 -8.80 -10.42
CA GLU A 373 -11.52 -7.90 -10.00
C GLU A 373 -10.66 -7.44 -11.18
N PHE A 374 -10.44 -8.29 -12.20
CA PHE A 374 -9.68 -7.89 -13.39
C PHE A 374 -10.33 -6.73 -14.17
N PRO A 375 -11.58 -6.83 -14.66
CA PRO A 375 -12.21 -5.70 -15.31
C PRO A 375 -12.38 -4.50 -14.38
N GLY A 376 -12.53 -4.72 -13.06
CA GLY A 376 -12.52 -3.67 -12.04
C GLY A 376 -11.22 -2.86 -12.03
N ILE A 377 -10.07 -3.54 -12.00
CA ILE A 377 -8.73 -2.94 -12.05
C ILE A 377 -8.55 -2.14 -13.35
N PHE A 378 -8.79 -2.74 -14.52
CA PHE A 378 -8.59 -2.07 -15.80
C PHE A 378 -9.52 -0.87 -15.99
N SER A 379 -10.80 -0.97 -15.60
CA SER A 379 -11.74 0.15 -15.67
C SER A 379 -11.30 1.29 -14.75
N THR A 380 -10.75 0.99 -13.59
CA THR A 380 -10.26 1.98 -12.64
C THR A 380 -9.03 2.70 -13.15
N ILE A 381 -8.05 2.00 -13.74
CA ILE A 381 -6.87 2.63 -14.36
C ILE A 381 -7.31 3.67 -15.39
N PHE A 382 -8.27 3.30 -16.25
CA PHE A 382 -8.77 4.20 -17.27
C PHE A 382 -9.57 5.39 -16.68
N ALA A 383 -10.39 5.14 -15.66
CA ALA A 383 -11.19 6.17 -15.00
C ALA A 383 -10.31 7.18 -14.24
N ILE A 384 -9.28 6.72 -13.54
CA ILE A 384 -8.34 7.57 -12.80
C ILE A 384 -7.63 8.56 -13.75
N GLU A 385 -7.23 8.11 -14.93
CA GLU A 385 -6.56 8.98 -15.91
C GLU A 385 -7.53 10.00 -16.54
N LYS A 386 -8.79 9.62 -16.79
CA LYS A 386 -9.79 10.51 -17.42
C LYS A 386 -10.46 11.47 -16.46
N ILE A 387 -10.95 10.96 -15.33
CA ILE A 387 -11.88 11.66 -14.42
C ILE A 387 -11.13 12.24 -13.21
N GLY A 388 -10.01 11.62 -12.82
CA GLY A 388 -9.27 11.93 -11.61
C GLY A 388 -9.53 10.93 -10.48
N ARG A 389 -8.66 10.94 -9.44
CA ARG A 389 -8.67 9.90 -8.39
C ARG A 389 -9.88 10.03 -7.48
N ARG A 390 -10.10 11.23 -6.94
CA ARG A 390 -11.19 11.53 -6.00
C ARG A 390 -12.57 11.26 -6.59
N LYS A 391 -12.82 11.74 -7.82
CA LYS A 391 -14.09 11.57 -8.49
C LYS A 391 -14.36 10.11 -8.86
N THR A 392 -13.31 9.36 -9.26
CA THR A 392 -13.43 7.93 -9.58
C THR A 392 -13.81 7.13 -8.35
N MET A 393 -13.14 7.33 -7.19
CA MET A 393 -13.51 6.66 -5.94
C MET A 393 -14.96 6.97 -5.53
N ALA A 394 -15.35 8.23 -5.56
CA ALA A 394 -16.72 8.62 -5.19
C ALA A 394 -17.77 7.98 -6.11
N PHE A 395 -17.54 7.99 -7.43
CA PHE A 395 -18.45 7.38 -8.40
C PHE A 395 -18.58 5.86 -8.17
N GLN A 396 -17.46 5.16 -8.00
CA GLN A 396 -17.46 3.72 -7.75
C GLN A 396 -18.16 3.36 -6.43
N LEU A 397 -17.96 4.14 -5.36
CA LEU A 397 -18.64 3.94 -4.07
C LEU A 397 -20.16 4.15 -4.16
N ILE A 398 -20.62 5.16 -4.91
CA ILE A 398 -22.05 5.40 -5.12
C ILE A 398 -22.66 4.25 -5.93
N MET A 399 -22.01 3.83 -7.02
CA MET A 399 -22.47 2.70 -7.83
C MET A 399 -22.50 1.40 -7.03
N PHE A 400 -21.47 1.16 -6.21
CA PHE A 400 -21.43 0.04 -5.28
C PHE A 400 -22.61 0.07 -4.29
N ALA A 401 -22.87 1.20 -3.65
CA ALA A 401 -23.99 1.35 -2.71
C ALA A 401 -25.34 1.04 -3.37
N MET A 402 -25.56 1.50 -4.60
CA MET A 402 -26.78 1.20 -5.35
C MET A 402 -26.92 -0.31 -5.64
N LEU A 403 -25.84 -0.97 -6.04
CA LEU A 403 -25.84 -2.42 -6.29
C LEU A 403 -26.07 -3.22 -5.00
N ILE A 404 -25.47 -2.81 -3.89
CA ILE A 404 -25.69 -3.45 -2.59
C ILE A 404 -27.14 -3.27 -2.12
N CYS A 405 -27.76 -2.10 -2.32
CA CYS A 405 -29.18 -1.93 -2.05
C CYS A 405 -30.06 -2.85 -2.92
N PHE A 406 -29.68 -3.06 -4.18
CA PHE A 406 -30.38 -4.01 -5.06
C PHE A 406 -30.22 -5.46 -4.57
N LEU A 407 -29.03 -5.84 -4.11
CA LEU A 407 -28.75 -7.15 -3.48
C LEU A 407 -29.53 -7.36 -2.17
N GLY A 408 -29.99 -6.31 -1.50
CA GLY A 408 -30.89 -6.42 -0.35
C GLY A 408 -32.23 -7.12 -0.67
N ARG A 409 -32.55 -7.30 -1.95
CA ARG A 409 -33.70 -8.07 -2.45
C ARG A 409 -33.28 -9.40 -3.10
N ALA A 410 -32.19 -10.00 -2.60
CA ALA A 410 -31.60 -11.22 -3.16
C ALA A 410 -32.61 -12.36 -3.34
N CYS A 411 -33.58 -12.50 -2.41
CA CYS A 411 -34.64 -13.51 -2.50
C CYS A 411 -35.59 -13.36 -3.72
N LEU A 412 -35.64 -12.19 -4.33
CA LEU A 412 -36.44 -11.94 -5.55
C LEU A 412 -35.63 -12.11 -6.83
N LEU A 413 -34.31 -12.33 -6.71
CA LEU A 413 -33.40 -12.43 -7.84
C LEU A 413 -33.18 -13.91 -8.20
N ASN A 414 -33.15 -14.20 -9.51
CA ASN A 414 -32.67 -15.49 -9.97
C ASN A 414 -31.14 -15.58 -9.77
N ARG A 415 -30.60 -16.79 -9.72
CA ARG A 415 -29.18 -17.06 -9.46
C ARG A 415 -28.24 -16.26 -10.37
N ALA A 416 -28.56 -16.18 -11.67
CA ALA A 416 -27.73 -15.45 -12.64
C ALA A 416 -27.69 -13.94 -12.36
N ALA A 417 -28.82 -13.34 -11.99
CA ALA A 417 -28.88 -11.93 -11.63
C ALA A 417 -28.14 -11.63 -10.32
N LEU A 418 -28.22 -12.54 -9.36
CA LEU A 418 -27.48 -12.47 -8.11
C LEU A 418 -25.96 -12.50 -8.36
N THR A 419 -25.50 -13.49 -9.13
CA THR A 419 -24.08 -13.63 -9.50
C THR A 419 -23.57 -12.41 -10.26
N LEU A 420 -24.36 -11.88 -11.21
CA LEU A 420 -24.01 -10.68 -11.96
C LEU A 420 -23.91 -9.43 -11.05
N ALA A 421 -24.86 -9.26 -10.14
CA ALA A 421 -24.84 -8.12 -9.22
C ALA A 421 -23.64 -8.18 -8.26
N ILE A 422 -23.30 -9.36 -7.74
CA ILE A 422 -22.11 -9.57 -6.91
C ILE A 422 -20.84 -9.34 -7.74
N PHE A 423 -20.80 -9.84 -8.98
CA PHE A 423 -19.69 -9.61 -9.92
C PHE A 423 -19.40 -8.11 -10.07
N LEU A 424 -20.42 -7.32 -10.39
CA LEU A 424 -20.28 -5.87 -10.56
C LEU A 424 -19.88 -5.17 -9.25
N ALA A 425 -20.50 -5.54 -8.13
CA ALA A 425 -20.18 -4.96 -6.82
C ALA A 425 -18.72 -5.24 -6.43
N ARG A 426 -18.23 -6.46 -6.62
CA ARG A 426 -16.86 -6.85 -6.32
C ARG A 426 -15.84 -6.11 -7.18
N GLY A 427 -16.09 -5.98 -8.49
CA GLY A 427 -15.24 -5.21 -9.40
C GLY A 427 -15.15 -3.73 -9.02
N LEU A 428 -16.28 -3.11 -8.65
CA LEU A 428 -16.33 -1.71 -8.25
C LEU A 428 -15.56 -1.47 -6.94
N ILE A 429 -15.79 -2.27 -5.90
CA ILE A 429 -15.14 -2.05 -4.61
C ILE A 429 -13.63 -2.35 -4.65
N ALA A 430 -13.21 -3.35 -5.45
CA ALA A 430 -11.79 -3.57 -5.73
C ALA A 430 -11.16 -2.35 -6.40
N GLY A 431 -11.87 -1.72 -7.36
CA GLY A 431 -11.44 -0.49 -8.01
C GLY A 431 -11.29 0.69 -7.05
N VAL A 432 -12.14 0.82 -6.04
CA VAL A 432 -12.02 1.86 -5.00
C VAL A 432 -10.72 1.68 -4.20
N PHE A 433 -10.39 0.44 -3.83
CA PHE A 433 -9.13 0.13 -3.13
C PHE A 433 -7.91 0.57 -3.95
N GLN A 434 -7.91 0.27 -5.25
CA GLN A 434 -6.87 0.66 -6.19
C GLN A 434 -6.69 2.17 -6.24
N ALA A 435 -7.80 2.88 -6.40
CA ALA A 435 -7.78 4.33 -6.46
C ALA A 435 -7.30 4.96 -5.14
N ALA A 436 -7.65 4.38 -3.99
CA ALA A 436 -7.18 4.81 -2.67
C ALA A 436 -5.67 4.57 -2.48
N TYR A 437 -5.14 3.42 -2.94
CA TYR A 437 -3.69 3.14 -2.92
C TYR A 437 -2.87 4.10 -3.76
N VAL A 438 -3.43 4.61 -4.87
CA VAL A 438 -2.77 5.63 -5.70
C VAL A 438 -2.88 7.02 -5.08
N TYR A 439 -4.08 7.39 -4.63
CA TYR A 439 -4.37 8.72 -4.10
C TYR A 439 -3.61 9.03 -2.81
N THR A 440 -3.56 8.05 -1.89
CA THR A 440 -2.99 8.28 -0.56
C THR A 440 -1.52 8.74 -0.59
N PRO A 441 -0.58 8.04 -1.29
CA PRO A 441 0.80 8.51 -1.36
C PRO A 441 0.99 9.79 -2.19
N GLU A 442 0.03 10.17 -3.06
CA GLU A 442 0.08 11.41 -3.82
C GLU A 442 -0.28 12.64 -2.97
N VAL A 443 -1.17 12.47 -1.98
CA VAL A 443 -1.66 13.56 -1.13
C VAL A 443 -0.71 13.88 0.02
N TYR A 444 -0.06 12.87 0.60
CA TYR A 444 0.86 13.11 1.70
C TYR A 444 2.20 13.66 1.22
N PRO A 445 2.74 14.71 1.90
CA PRO A 445 4.11 15.17 1.67
C PRO A 445 5.11 14.02 1.83
N THR A 446 6.25 14.11 1.14
CA THR A 446 7.23 13.02 1.07
C THR A 446 7.68 12.50 2.44
N HIS A 447 7.90 13.39 3.41
CA HIS A 447 8.32 13.03 4.78
C HIS A 447 7.22 12.34 5.62
N LEU A 448 5.92 12.53 5.29
CA LEU A 448 4.79 11.91 5.98
C LEU A 448 4.16 10.74 5.22
N ARG A 449 4.56 10.52 3.95
CA ARG A 449 3.94 9.56 3.03
C ARG A 449 3.89 8.15 3.61
N SER A 450 4.99 7.64 4.12
CA SER A 450 5.08 6.29 4.68
C SER A 450 4.14 6.11 5.88
N ILE A 451 4.16 7.05 6.83
CA ILE A 451 3.31 7.01 8.02
C ILE A 451 1.84 7.21 7.65
N GLY A 452 1.56 8.11 6.70
CA GLY A 452 0.21 8.34 6.19
C GLY A 452 -0.40 7.07 5.60
N VAL A 453 0.30 6.39 4.70
CA VAL A 453 -0.15 5.12 4.10
C VAL A 453 -0.28 4.02 5.17
N SER A 454 0.67 3.91 6.09
CA SER A 454 0.64 2.89 7.16
C SER A 454 -0.55 3.08 8.10
N THR A 455 -0.88 4.32 8.47
CA THR A 455 -2.05 4.61 9.32
C THR A 455 -3.36 4.33 8.61
N CYS A 456 -3.48 4.67 7.32
CA CYS A 456 -4.64 4.33 6.50
C CYS A 456 -4.81 2.80 6.40
N SER A 457 -3.72 2.07 6.19
CA SER A 457 -3.72 0.60 6.16
C SER A 457 -4.12 -0.02 7.50
N ALA A 458 -3.72 0.57 8.64
CA ALA A 458 -4.16 0.13 9.96
C ALA A 458 -5.68 0.33 10.15
N MET A 459 -6.22 1.47 9.71
CA MET A 459 -7.67 1.74 9.76
C MET A 459 -8.46 0.78 8.85
N ALA A 460 -7.93 0.41 7.69
CA ALA A 460 -8.52 -0.63 6.83
C ALA A 460 -8.68 -1.96 7.59
N ARG A 461 -7.68 -2.37 8.36
CA ARG A 461 -7.74 -3.62 9.13
C ARG A 461 -8.81 -3.59 10.23
N ILE A 462 -9.09 -2.41 10.81
CA ILE A 462 -10.21 -2.25 11.76
C ILE A 462 -11.54 -2.53 11.05
N GLY A 463 -11.75 -1.98 9.85
CA GLY A 463 -12.93 -2.28 9.03
C GLY A 463 -13.03 -3.77 8.69
N ALA A 464 -11.92 -4.39 8.32
CA ALA A 464 -11.84 -5.82 8.01
C ALA A 464 -12.15 -6.73 9.21
N MET A 465 -11.81 -6.33 10.45
CA MET A 465 -12.13 -7.08 11.66
C MET A 465 -13.61 -7.06 12.02
N VAL A 466 -14.32 -6.00 11.69
CA VAL A 466 -15.75 -5.85 12.01
C VAL A 466 -16.63 -6.57 11.00
N THR A 467 -16.24 -6.58 9.74
CA THR A 467 -17.08 -7.09 8.64
C THR A 467 -17.52 -8.56 8.78
N PRO A 468 -16.74 -9.53 9.35
CA PRO A 468 -17.20 -10.91 9.47
C PRO A 468 -18.47 -11.06 10.32
N TYR A 469 -18.65 -10.21 11.34
CA TYR A 469 -19.85 -10.25 12.16
C TYR A 469 -21.10 -9.79 11.40
N ILE A 470 -20.95 -8.88 10.45
CA ILE A 470 -22.06 -8.46 9.59
C ILE A 470 -22.30 -9.47 8.47
N ALA A 471 -21.23 -9.95 7.83
CA ALA A 471 -21.31 -10.85 6.68
C ALA A 471 -21.70 -12.29 7.02
N GLN A 472 -21.37 -12.79 8.21
CA GLN A 472 -21.56 -14.20 8.61
C GLN A 472 -22.57 -14.39 9.74
N VAL A 473 -22.75 -13.39 10.61
CA VAL A 473 -23.70 -13.49 11.73
C VAL A 473 -24.97 -12.71 11.43
N PHE A 474 -24.87 -11.40 11.19
CA PHE A 474 -26.02 -10.54 11.04
C PHE A 474 -26.78 -10.80 9.73
N LEU A 475 -26.08 -11.17 8.66
CA LEU A 475 -26.67 -11.51 7.35
C LEU A 475 -27.78 -12.58 7.48
N GLN A 476 -27.62 -13.55 8.36
CA GLN A 476 -28.58 -14.62 8.59
C GLN A 476 -29.88 -14.16 9.25
N TRP A 477 -29.80 -13.09 10.06
CA TRP A 477 -30.98 -12.53 10.69
C TRP A 477 -31.76 -11.61 9.73
N SER A 478 -31.03 -10.85 8.91
CA SER A 478 -31.64 -9.94 7.95
C SER A 478 -30.69 -9.61 6.79
N ILE A 479 -30.93 -10.19 5.64
CA ILE A 479 -30.19 -9.88 4.41
C ILE A 479 -30.32 -8.40 4.09
N THR A 480 -31.54 -7.85 4.10
CA THR A 480 -31.80 -6.43 3.82
C THR A 480 -31.09 -5.52 4.82
N GLY A 481 -31.06 -5.88 6.10
CA GLY A 481 -30.36 -5.11 7.14
C GLY A 481 -28.84 -5.10 6.93
N ALA A 482 -28.24 -6.25 6.61
CA ALA A 482 -26.81 -6.34 6.32
C ALA A 482 -26.43 -5.50 5.09
N MET A 483 -27.21 -5.60 4.00
CA MET A 483 -27.00 -4.80 2.80
C MET A 483 -27.18 -3.30 3.05
N ALA A 484 -28.15 -2.90 3.88
CA ALA A 484 -28.31 -1.50 4.26
C ALA A 484 -27.10 -0.94 5.01
N ILE A 485 -26.47 -1.74 5.90
CA ILE A 485 -25.24 -1.33 6.61
C ILE A 485 -24.10 -1.13 5.61
N TYR A 486 -23.86 -2.07 4.69
CA TYR A 486 -22.81 -1.93 3.67
C TYR A 486 -23.07 -0.74 2.75
N ALA A 487 -24.30 -0.53 2.29
CA ALA A 487 -24.67 0.59 1.44
C ALA A 487 -24.49 1.94 2.17
N ALA A 488 -24.93 2.04 3.42
CA ALA A 488 -24.76 3.25 4.22
C ALA A 488 -23.27 3.58 4.45
N THR A 489 -22.47 2.55 4.75
CA THR A 489 -21.01 2.71 4.93
C THR A 489 -20.34 3.17 3.64
N ALA A 490 -20.72 2.61 2.48
CA ALA A 490 -20.20 3.03 1.18
C ALA A 490 -20.60 4.47 0.83
N LEU A 491 -21.84 4.89 1.14
CA LEU A 491 -22.29 6.28 0.95
C LEU A 491 -21.54 7.25 1.85
N CYS A 492 -21.31 6.90 3.12
CA CYS A 492 -20.48 7.69 4.03
C CYS A 492 -19.06 7.85 3.48
N ALA A 493 -18.47 6.79 2.95
CA ALA A 493 -17.16 6.83 2.31
C ALA A 493 -17.17 7.70 1.03
N ALA A 494 -18.24 7.65 0.22
CA ALA A 494 -18.39 8.49 -0.97
C ALA A 494 -18.43 9.98 -0.59
N ILE A 495 -19.20 10.34 0.45
CA ILE A 495 -19.26 11.71 0.97
C ILE A 495 -17.89 12.14 1.49
N ALA A 496 -17.22 11.28 2.26
CA ALA A 496 -15.86 11.55 2.76
C ALA A 496 -14.86 11.76 1.61
N THR A 497 -14.96 10.95 0.56
CA THR A 497 -14.12 11.08 -0.64
C THR A 497 -14.36 12.40 -1.37
N LEU A 498 -15.62 12.83 -1.50
CA LEU A 498 -15.96 14.14 -2.08
C LEU A 498 -15.55 15.32 -1.19
N ALA A 499 -15.42 15.12 0.12
CA ALA A 499 -14.98 16.12 1.07
C ALA A 499 -13.44 16.27 1.14
N LEU A 500 -12.67 15.39 0.49
CA LEU A 500 -11.21 15.51 0.40
C LEU A 500 -10.82 16.82 -0.28
N PRO A 501 -9.81 17.54 0.24
CA PRO A 501 -9.51 18.90 -0.24
C PRO A 501 -8.85 18.94 -1.62
N VAL A 502 -8.04 17.95 -1.97
CA VAL A 502 -7.16 17.98 -3.14
C VAL A 502 -7.54 16.91 -4.16
N GLU A 503 -7.58 17.26 -5.45
CA GLU A 503 -7.60 16.30 -6.56
C GLU A 503 -6.18 16.20 -7.12
N THR A 504 -5.60 15.00 -7.12
CA THR A 504 -4.18 14.78 -7.47
C THR A 504 -3.95 14.58 -8.97
N LYS A 505 -5.00 14.66 -9.80
CA LYS A 505 -4.87 14.56 -11.25
C LYS A 505 -3.97 15.69 -11.78
N ASN A 506 -2.92 15.35 -12.51
CA ASN A 506 -1.93 16.26 -13.09
C ASN A 506 -0.98 16.97 -12.08
N HIS A 507 -1.04 16.66 -10.80
CA HIS A 507 0.00 17.07 -9.87
C HIS A 507 1.20 16.11 -10.01
N THR A 508 2.27 16.60 -10.62
CA THR A 508 3.57 15.93 -10.55
C THR A 508 4.07 16.04 -9.10
N SER A 509 4.49 14.93 -8.53
CA SER A 509 4.87 14.77 -7.11
C SER A 509 6.04 15.67 -6.65
N ASN A 510 6.54 16.57 -7.50
CA ASN A 510 7.65 17.49 -7.20
C ASN A 510 7.21 18.92 -6.87
N ASP A 511 5.97 19.32 -7.17
CA ASP A 511 5.63 20.75 -7.16
C ASP A 511 4.98 21.24 -5.86
N THR A 512 4.32 20.35 -5.12
CA THR A 512 3.60 20.76 -3.89
C THR A 512 4.53 21.16 -2.75
N THR A 513 5.75 20.63 -2.69
CA THR A 513 6.71 20.96 -1.61
C THR A 513 7.52 22.20 -1.93
N GLN A 514 7.81 22.45 -3.20
CA GLN A 514 8.64 23.58 -3.61
C GLN A 514 7.82 24.87 -3.72
N GLU A 515 6.59 24.82 -4.22
CA GLU A 515 5.69 25.98 -4.24
C GLU A 515 5.18 26.35 -2.84
N THR A 516 4.83 25.37 -2.00
CA THR A 516 4.42 25.65 -0.62
C THR A 516 5.60 26.17 0.20
N TYR A 517 6.82 25.65 -0.01
CA TYR A 517 8.02 26.16 0.68
C TYR A 517 8.41 27.55 0.18
N LEU A 518 8.34 27.82 -1.13
CA LEU A 518 8.57 29.14 -1.71
C LEU A 518 7.49 30.13 -1.28
N THR A 519 6.23 29.73 -1.23
CA THR A 519 5.12 30.57 -0.73
C THR A 519 5.26 30.81 0.77
N TYR A 520 5.69 29.83 1.57
CA TYR A 520 5.93 29.99 3.00
C TYR A 520 7.17 30.85 3.29
N VAL A 521 8.25 30.66 2.52
CA VAL A 521 9.46 31.51 2.59
C VAL A 521 9.14 32.92 2.12
N TYR A 522 8.31 33.09 1.09
CA TYR A 522 7.85 34.40 0.62
C TYR A 522 6.95 35.10 1.65
N LEU A 523 6.03 34.37 2.27
CA LEU A 523 5.17 34.87 3.36
C LEU A 523 5.96 35.17 4.64
N LEU A 524 6.96 34.37 4.99
CA LEU A 524 7.88 34.63 6.09
C LEU A 524 8.78 35.87 5.79
N PHE A 525 9.24 35.99 4.54
CA PHE A 525 10.04 37.14 4.12
C PHE A 525 9.20 38.42 4.06
N CYS A 526 7.93 38.38 3.62
CA CYS A 526 7.01 39.51 3.65
C CYS A 526 6.59 39.89 5.07
N ASN A 527 6.41 38.95 5.99
CA ASN A 527 6.08 39.22 7.38
C ASN A 527 7.26 39.72 8.24
N THR A 528 8.51 39.46 7.80
CA THR A 528 9.72 40.02 8.45
C THR A 528 10.13 41.37 7.89
N LEU A 529 9.56 41.82 6.76
CA LEU A 529 9.82 43.11 6.13
C LEU A 529 8.76 44.18 6.44
N ASP A 530 7.70 43.83 7.17
CA ASP A 530 6.61 44.77 7.52
C ASP A 530 6.74 45.38 8.92
N SER A 531 7.96 45.48 9.43
CA SER A 531 8.28 46.44 10.50
C SER A 531 9.36 47.39 10.02
N ASP A 532 8.89 48.60 9.67
CA ASP A 532 9.63 49.83 9.39
C ASP A 532 10.35 50.00 8.04
N LYS A 533 9.72 50.86 7.22
CA LYS A 533 10.28 51.60 6.08
C LYS A 533 10.33 50.94 4.72
N VAL A 534 9.21 51.01 4.00
CA VAL A 534 9.18 50.87 2.53
C VAL A 534 9.07 52.27 1.89
N PRO A 535 10.00 52.72 1.03
CA PRO A 535 9.74 53.80 0.11
C PRO A 535 8.87 53.31 -1.05
N LYS A 536 7.80 54.04 -1.31
CA LYS A 536 6.90 53.85 -2.45
C LYS A 536 7.67 53.90 -3.78
N CYS A 537 7.68 52.83 -4.54
CA CYS A 537 8.01 52.89 -5.96
C CYS A 537 6.76 53.32 -6.73
N THR A 538 6.82 54.52 -7.27
CA THR A 538 5.90 55.08 -8.25
C THR A 538 6.04 54.37 -9.59
N ASN A 539 4.89 54.12 -10.24
CA ASN A 539 4.75 53.67 -11.61
C ASN A 539 5.65 54.42 -12.59
N VAL A 540 6.36 53.71 -13.44
CA VAL A 540 6.78 54.19 -14.75
C VAL A 540 6.17 53.24 -15.78
N GLN A 541 5.08 53.74 -16.39
CA GLN A 541 4.70 53.37 -17.76
C GLN A 541 5.66 54.14 -18.68
N ASP A 542 6.36 53.39 -19.56
CA ASP A 542 6.46 53.58 -21.01
C ASP A 542 7.25 52.43 -21.62
#